data_61bdd8a0ebd7d064550eea85dcc311d4
#
_entry.id   61bdd8a0ebd7d064550eea85dcc311d4
#
_cell.length_a   1.000
_cell.length_b   1.000
_cell.length_c   1.000
_cell.angle_alpha   90.00
_cell.angle_beta   90.00
_cell.angle_gamma   90.00
#
_symmetry.space_group_name_H-M   'P 1'
#
loop_
_entity.id
_entity.type
_entity.pdbx_description
1 polymer ?
#
loop_
_entity_poly.entity_id
_entity_poly.type
_entity_poly.pdbx_seq_one_letter_code
_entity_poly.pdbx_strand_id
1 'polypeptide(L)'
;MAMTNIPYGSDQAIRIQSAGLFAAVMQRNTILNRLTGPMPMQSDAENAIRVQSSNKYPIVLCKDLSKTAGDEITFDLVNPLGGKPIMGGQNAEGLGRALSFSQDKLRINQTRYPVSAGDAMTQQRTRWQLRSLARAAAEEYMNRLMDQISLVHLAGARGFHNNIEWAVPLQSDVDFASILINPVKAPTKNRHYISTGSNIEPISASGNDISIATTDVLNSDVVDGIRTVLDSMAMPPSPVIFEGDKMASDSPLRVLLVSSENYTSFVQSTNFRTLQAQAMARSQTAGGNPLFMGDAGIWNGILIVKMPKPIRFYAGDPINWCGSFYTETENTTDCVPDSFNVDGKRVFAVDRSILLGGQALATALGMNNKTGNPFFWSEKELDHGDKLEVLIGMMNGTSKIRFNQDYGSDGKRVTDQGVICIDSAVKIAGV
;
A
#
# COMPACT_ATOMS: atom_id res chain seq x y z
N MET A 1 7.41 -41.66 31.35
CA MET A 1 6.88 -40.34 30.99
C MET A 1 6.25 -40.47 29.61
N ALA A 2 4.99 -40.10 29.46
CA ALA A 2 4.35 -40.07 28.15
C ALA A 2 4.91 -38.83 27.39
N MET A 3 5.63 -39.08 26.33
CA MET A 3 6.10 -37.98 25.44
C MET A 3 5.13 -37.81 24.28
N THR A 4 4.63 -36.61 24.09
CA THR A 4 3.86 -36.28 22.90
C THR A 4 4.83 -36.24 21.71
N ASN A 5 4.73 -37.22 20.83
CA ASN A 5 5.57 -37.30 19.62
C ASN A 5 4.71 -36.95 18.40
N ILE A 6 5.03 -35.85 17.75
CA ILE A 6 4.43 -35.48 16.45
C ILE A 6 5.48 -35.83 15.38
N PRO A 7 5.22 -36.83 14.52
CA PRO A 7 6.18 -37.25 13.51
C PRO A 7 6.51 -36.10 12.55
N TYR A 8 7.76 -36.05 12.12
CA TYR A 8 8.25 -35.12 11.11
C TYR A 8 7.42 -35.28 9.80
N GLY A 9 7.02 -34.16 9.18
CA GLY A 9 6.23 -34.18 7.95
C GLY A 9 4.77 -34.61 8.10
N SER A 10 4.28 -34.85 9.33
CA SER A 10 2.87 -35.15 9.56
C SER A 10 1.97 -33.95 9.26
N ASP A 11 0.72 -34.20 8.82
CA ASP A 11 -0.26 -33.14 8.57
C ASP A 11 -0.49 -32.24 9.78
N GLN A 12 -0.37 -32.77 11.00
CA GLN A 12 -0.48 -31.99 12.24
C GLN A 12 0.71 -31.03 12.40
N ALA A 13 1.93 -31.48 12.13
CA ALA A 13 3.12 -30.61 12.19
C ALA A 13 3.04 -29.50 11.15
N ILE A 14 2.62 -29.81 9.92
CA ILE A 14 2.45 -28.84 8.84
C ILE A 14 1.38 -27.80 9.20
N ARG A 15 0.24 -28.21 9.77
CA ARG A 15 -0.83 -27.29 10.20
C ARG A 15 -0.38 -26.36 11.32
N ILE A 16 0.31 -26.86 12.34
CA ILE A 16 0.81 -26.06 13.46
C ILE A 16 1.85 -25.04 12.96
N GLN A 17 2.77 -25.47 12.11
CA GLN A 17 3.79 -24.57 11.55
C GLN A 17 3.20 -23.51 10.62
N SER A 18 2.21 -23.88 9.80
CA SER A 18 1.51 -22.94 8.93
C SER A 18 0.68 -21.94 9.73
N ALA A 19 0.06 -22.35 10.84
CA ALA A 19 -0.64 -21.44 11.74
C ALA A 19 0.33 -20.47 12.44
N GLY A 20 1.48 -20.97 12.89
CA GLY A 20 2.54 -20.13 13.46
C GLY A 20 3.10 -19.10 12.45
N LEU A 21 3.33 -19.52 11.22
CA LEU A 21 3.74 -18.63 10.14
C LEU A 21 2.67 -17.58 9.84
N PHE A 22 1.41 -17.98 9.74
CA PHE A 22 0.29 -17.05 9.56
C PHE A 22 0.27 -15.98 10.66
N ALA A 23 0.37 -16.39 11.93
CA ALA A 23 0.40 -15.47 13.05
C ALA A 23 1.61 -14.51 12.98
N ALA A 24 2.82 -15.02 12.67
CA ALA A 24 4.04 -14.22 12.58
C ALA A 24 3.96 -13.19 11.44
N VAL A 25 3.45 -13.58 10.27
CA VAL A 25 3.32 -12.68 9.11
C VAL A 25 2.21 -11.65 9.32
N MET A 26 1.07 -12.03 9.89
CA MET A 26 -0.04 -11.10 10.14
C MET A 26 0.24 -10.14 11.29
N GLN A 27 1.08 -10.53 12.25
CA GLN A 27 1.50 -9.68 13.38
C GLN A 27 2.77 -8.87 13.09
N ARG A 28 3.20 -8.82 11.84
CA ARG A 28 4.37 -8.02 11.45
C ARG A 28 4.24 -6.58 11.95
N ASN A 29 5.29 -6.07 12.55
CA ASN A 29 5.31 -4.72 13.12
C ASN A 29 5.77 -3.68 12.09
N THR A 30 5.00 -3.53 11.01
CA THR A 30 5.28 -2.56 9.95
C THR A 30 4.22 -1.46 9.92
N ILE A 31 4.57 -0.31 9.33
CA ILE A 31 3.64 0.81 9.16
C ILE A 31 2.44 0.39 8.32
N LEU A 32 2.66 -0.38 7.25
CA LEU A 32 1.60 -0.83 6.36
C LEU A 32 0.63 -1.78 7.07
N ASN A 33 1.12 -2.65 7.95
CA ASN A 33 0.25 -3.50 8.76
C ASN A 33 -0.63 -2.70 9.73
N ARG A 34 -0.11 -1.60 10.29
CA ARG A 34 -0.87 -0.70 11.15
C ARG A 34 -1.94 0.10 10.40
N LEU A 35 -1.80 0.26 9.09
CA LEU A 35 -2.79 0.87 8.20
C LEU A 35 -3.87 -0.12 7.74
N THR A 36 -3.74 -1.41 8.09
CA THR A 36 -4.76 -2.43 7.80
C THR A 36 -5.81 -2.43 8.90
N GLY A 37 -7.09 -2.35 8.51
CA GLY A 37 -8.20 -2.31 9.45
C GLY A 37 -8.39 -3.64 10.20
N PRO A 38 -8.94 -3.61 11.43
CA PRO A 38 -9.30 -4.81 12.17
C PRO A 38 -10.41 -5.57 11.46
N MET A 39 -10.41 -6.90 11.61
CA MET A 39 -11.49 -7.74 11.11
C MET A 39 -12.74 -7.52 11.97
N PRO A 40 -13.96 -7.53 11.36
CA PRO A 40 -15.20 -7.40 12.11
C PRO A 40 -15.35 -8.59 13.10
N MET A 41 -15.93 -8.30 14.25
CA MET A 41 -16.31 -9.35 15.21
C MET A 41 -17.45 -10.20 14.62
N GLN A 42 -17.53 -11.48 14.98
CA GLN A 42 -18.51 -12.44 14.42
C GLN A 42 -19.98 -12.09 14.73
N SER A 43 -20.25 -11.11 15.58
CA SER A 43 -21.60 -10.70 16.00
C SER A 43 -22.34 -9.81 15.00
N ASP A 44 -21.66 -9.22 14.02
CA ASP A 44 -22.30 -8.33 13.06
C ASP A 44 -22.87 -9.12 11.87
N ALA A 45 -24.14 -9.49 11.98
CA ALA A 45 -24.85 -10.31 10.98
C ALA A 45 -24.88 -9.68 9.56
N GLU A 46 -24.84 -8.36 9.45
CA GLU A 46 -24.80 -7.65 8.16
C GLU A 46 -23.44 -7.76 7.45
N ASN A 47 -22.34 -7.91 8.21
CA ASN A 47 -20.99 -8.10 7.67
C ASN A 47 -20.68 -9.59 7.40
N ALA A 48 -21.58 -10.51 7.73
CA ALA A 48 -21.38 -11.95 7.52
C ALA A 48 -21.42 -12.37 6.05
N ILE A 49 -21.95 -11.53 5.16
CA ILE A 49 -22.01 -11.79 3.71
C ILE A 49 -20.64 -11.60 3.08
N ARG A 50 -19.85 -10.63 3.55
CA ARG A 50 -18.47 -10.40 3.10
C ARG A 50 -17.52 -10.31 4.29
N VAL A 51 -16.49 -11.16 4.30
CA VAL A 51 -15.49 -11.18 5.38
C VAL A 51 -14.40 -10.17 5.04
N GLN A 52 -14.68 -8.89 5.31
CA GLN A 52 -13.80 -7.77 5.04
C GLN A 52 -13.42 -7.04 6.34
N SER A 53 -12.21 -6.49 6.38
CA SER A 53 -11.80 -5.59 7.46
C SER A 53 -12.52 -4.23 7.33
N SER A 54 -12.35 -3.38 8.35
CA SER A 54 -12.97 -2.06 8.35
C SER A 54 -12.60 -1.25 7.10
N ASN A 55 -13.60 -0.69 6.44
CA ASN A 55 -13.48 0.19 5.27
C ASN A 55 -12.98 1.62 5.61
N LYS A 56 -12.85 1.93 6.91
CA LYS A 56 -12.37 3.22 7.40
C LYS A 56 -10.84 3.32 7.41
N TYR A 57 -10.16 2.19 7.23
CA TYR A 57 -8.69 2.12 7.14
C TYR A 57 -8.22 2.19 5.69
N PRO A 58 -6.96 2.60 5.45
CA PRO A 58 -6.39 2.66 4.10
C PRO A 58 -6.31 1.30 3.41
N ILE A 59 -5.96 0.24 4.15
CA ILE A 59 -5.81 -1.11 3.60
C ILE A 59 -6.97 -1.98 4.06
N VAL A 60 -7.75 -2.48 3.11
CA VAL A 60 -8.88 -3.39 3.34
C VAL A 60 -8.42 -4.82 3.10
N LEU A 61 -8.56 -5.67 4.13
CA LEU A 61 -8.23 -7.09 4.05
C LEU A 61 -9.50 -7.89 3.77
N CYS A 62 -9.54 -8.64 2.65
CA CYS A 62 -10.65 -9.47 2.23
C CYS A 62 -10.31 -10.94 2.44
N LYS A 63 -11.17 -11.68 3.16
CA LYS A 63 -11.04 -13.12 3.41
C LYS A 63 -12.13 -13.96 2.74
N ASP A 64 -12.89 -13.39 1.82
CA ASP A 64 -13.98 -14.09 1.15
C ASP A 64 -13.50 -15.35 0.42
N LEU A 65 -12.38 -15.26 -0.31
CA LEU A 65 -11.77 -16.39 -1.02
C LEU A 65 -11.16 -17.45 -0.10
N SER A 66 -11.04 -17.20 1.19
CA SER A 66 -10.66 -18.22 2.17
C SER A 66 -11.82 -19.17 2.53
N LYS A 67 -13.04 -18.82 2.13
CA LYS A 67 -14.26 -19.62 2.42
C LYS A 67 -14.97 -20.12 1.16
N THR A 68 -14.75 -19.49 0.02
CA THR A 68 -15.39 -19.79 -1.26
C THR A 68 -14.36 -20.15 -2.33
N ALA A 69 -14.75 -20.96 -3.31
CA ALA A 69 -13.90 -21.24 -4.47
C ALA A 69 -13.87 -20.03 -5.41
N GLY A 70 -12.72 -19.76 -5.99
CA GLY A 70 -12.49 -18.67 -6.95
C GLY A 70 -11.11 -18.05 -6.80
N ASP A 71 -10.69 -17.28 -7.76
CA ASP A 71 -9.42 -16.58 -7.83
C ASP A 71 -9.58 -15.04 -7.98
N GLU A 72 -10.81 -14.57 -8.13
CA GLU A 72 -11.14 -13.15 -8.26
C GLU A 72 -12.16 -12.69 -7.21
N ILE A 73 -11.96 -11.47 -6.71
CA ILE A 73 -12.94 -10.71 -5.91
C ILE A 73 -13.32 -9.45 -6.67
N THR A 74 -14.61 -9.13 -6.69
CA THR A 74 -15.13 -7.90 -7.28
C THR A 74 -15.53 -6.93 -6.16
N PHE A 75 -15.10 -5.68 -6.28
CA PHE A 75 -15.51 -4.57 -5.42
C PHE A 75 -16.52 -3.71 -6.18
N ASP A 76 -17.60 -3.35 -5.52
CA ASP A 76 -18.66 -2.53 -6.09
C ASP A 76 -18.69 -1.17 -5.37
N LEU A 77 -18.84 -0.09 -6.16
CA LEU A 77 -19.07 1.25 -5.69
C LEU A 77 -20.42 1.73 -6.19
N VAL A 78 -21.24 2.23 -5.27
CA VAL A 78 -22.46 2.98 -5.62
C VAL A 78 -22.10 4.46 -5.71
N ASN A 79 -22.23 5.05 -6.90
CA ASN A 79 -21.94 6.45 -7.10
C ASN A 79 -22.99 7.33 -6.40
N PRO A 80 -22.63 8.50 -5.86
CA PRO A 80 -23.58 9.40 -5.24
C PRO A 80 -24.61 9.89 -6.25
N LEU A 81 -25.86 10.03 -5.78
CA LEU A 81 -26.95 10.58 -6.59
C LEU A 81 -26.78 12.09 -6.74
N GLY A 82 -26.69 12.54 -7.99
CA GLY A 82 -26.68 13.96 -8.31
C GLY A 82 -28.06 14.48 -8.74
N GLY A 83 -28.22 15.82 -8.87
CA GLY A 83 -29.36 16.47 -9.49
C GLY A 83 -30.24 17.29 -8.57
N LYS A 84 -31.27 17.89 -9.14
CA LYS A 84 -32.20 18.79 -8.42
C LYS A 84 -33.33 17.98 -7.80
N PRO A 85 -33.76 18.29 -6.57
CA PRO A 85 -34.98 17.73 -5.99
C PRO A 85 -36.22 18.25 -6.72
N ILE A 86 -37.30 17.48 -6.71
CA ILE A 86 -38.59 17.89 -7.21
C ILE A 86 -39.33 18.62 -6.08
N MET A 87 -39.76 19.82 -6.32
CA MET A 87 -40.34 20.68 -5.29
C MET A 87 -41.87 20.89 -5.47
N GLY A 88 -42.58 20.94 -4.34
CA GLY A 88 -44.00 21.27 -4.31
C GLY A 88 -44.91 20.26 -5.01
N GLY A 89 -45.94 20.74 -5.70
CA GLY A 89 -46.92 19.90 -6.39
C GLY A 89 -46.49 19.39 -7.77
N GLN A 90 -45.21 19.39 -8.11
CA GLN A 90 -44.73 18.87 -9.37
C GLN A 90 -44.81 17.31 -9.39
N ASN A 91 -45.21 16.77 -10.56
CA ASN A 91 -45.31 15.33 -10.71
C ASN A 91 -43.91 14.70 -10.71
N ALA A 92 -43.66 13.76 -9.82
CA ALA A 92 -42.41 13.00 -9.69
C ALA A 92 -42.37 11.75 -10.57
N GLU A 93 -43.49 11.34 -11.15
CA GLU A 93 -43.63 10.15 -11.97
C GLU A 93 -42.81 10.28 -13.25
N GLY A 94 -41.94 9.31 -13.55
CA GLY A 94 -41.05 9.35 -14.71
C GLY A 94 -39.76 10.18 -14.54
N LEU A 95 -39.58 10.90 -13.41
CA LEU A 95 -38.41 11.71 -13.12
C LEU A 95 -37.40 10.98 -12.20
N GLY A 96 -37.60 9.66 -11.96
CA GLY A 96 -36.69 8.81 -11.19
C GLY A 96 -35.29 8.76 -11.81
N ARG A 97 -34.26 8.88 -10.97
CA ARG A 97 -32.87 8.79 -11.40
C ARG A 97 -32.35 7.37 -11.22
N ALA A 98 -31.60 6.86 -12.19
CA ALA A 98 -30.95 5.57 -12.10
C ALA A 98 -29.74 5.63 -11.16
N LEU A 99 -29.54 4.58 -10.36
CA LEU A 99 -28.31 4.36 -9.61
C LEU A 99 -27.19 3.99 -10.59
N SER A 100 -26.02 4.59 -10.40
CA SER A 100 -24.82 4.28 -11.17
C SER A 100 -23.88 3.45 -10.30
N PHE A 101 -23.39 2.33 -10.84
CA PHE A 101 -22.47 1.42 -10.17
C PHE A 101 -21.13 1.41 -10.91
N SER A 102 -20.07 1.22 -10.18
CA SER A 102 -18.71 0.96 -10.70
C SER A 102 -18.11 -0.25 -10.03
N GLN A 103 -17.31 -1.00 -10.75
CA GLN A 103 -16.70 -2.24 -10.27
C GLN A 103 -15.20 -2.23 -10.50
N ASP A 104 -14.45 -2.80 -9.55
CA ASP A 104 -13.03 -3.12 -9.68
C ASP A 104 -12.78 -4.58 -9.30
N LYS A 105 -11.74 -5.20 -9.85
CA LYS A 105 -11.44 -6.63 -9.66
C LYS A 105 -10.06 -6.81 -9.04
N LEU A 106 -9.96 -7.82 -8.19
CA LEU A 106 -8.74 -8.23 -7.53
C LEU A 106 -8.55 -9.73 -7.71
N ARG A 107 -7.38 -10.14 -8.24
CA ARG A 107 -6.97 -11.54 -8.40
C ARG A 107 -6.03 -11.96 -7.31
N ILE A 108 -6.11 -13.23 -6.91
CA ILE A 108 -5.14 -13.89 -6.04
C ILE A 108 -4.31 -14.89 -6.82
N ASN A 109 -3.09 -15.13 -6.35
CA ASN A 109 -2.22 -16.19 -6.88
C ASN A 109 -1.36 -16.77 -5.76
N GLN A 110 -0.68 -17.86 -6.05
CA GLN A 110 0.23 -18.54 -5.14
C GLN A 110 1.66 -18.05 -5.33
N THR A 111 2.27 -17.56 -4.24
CA THR A 111 3.69 -17.23 -4.18
C THR A 111 4.42 -18.26 -3.34
N ARG A 112 5.56 -18.78 -3.82
CA ARG A 112 6.37 -19.80 -3.15
C ARG A 112 7.83 -19.38 -3.12
N TYR A 113 8.47 -19.56 -1.98
CA TYR A 113 9.90 -19.27 -1.83
C TYR A 113 10.61 -20.47 -1.17
N PRO A 114 11.37 -21.25 -1.93
CA PRO A 114 12.18 -22.34 -1.39
C PRO A 114 13.50 -21.82 -0.81
N VAL A 115 13.90 -22.34 0.35
CA VAL A 115 15.17 -22.05 1.01
C VAL A 115 15.87 -23.34 1.32
N SER A 116 17.11 -23.51 0.88
CA SER A 116 17.95 -24.66 1.22
C SER A 116 18.53 -24.48 2.63
N ALA A 117 18.37 -25.48 3.47
CA ALA A 117 18.99 -25.55 4.80
C ALA A 117 20.36 -26.26 4.78
N GLY A 118 20.89 -26.56 3.60
CA GLY A 118 22.17 -27.20 3.42
C GLY A 118 22.13 -28.73 3.56
N ASP A 119 23.31 -29.35 3.54
CA ASP A 119 23.55 -30.78 3.73
C ASP A 119 24.04 -31.09 5.15
N ALA A 120 24.11 -32.38 5.50
CA ALA A 120 24.56 -32.83 6.82
C ALA A 120 26.01 -32.38 7.14
N MET A 121 26.89 -32.34 6.12
CA MET A 121 28.28 -31.86 6.31
C MET A 121 28.33 -30.35 6.55
N THR A 122 27.48 -29.57 5.89
CA THR A 122 27.34 -28.11 6.14
C THR A 122 26.84 -27.88 7.55
N GLN A 123 25.85 -28.64 8.00
CA GLN A 123 25.32 -28.55 9.37
C GLN A 123 26.41 -28.90 10.41
N GLN A 124 27.25 -29.91 10.15
CA GLN A 124 28.37 -30.31 11.03
C GLN A 124 29.46 -29.22 11.13
N ARG A 125 29.71 -28.50 10.04
CA ARG A 125 30.71 -27.43 9.97
C ARG A 125 30.29 -26.13 10.62
N THR A 126 28.97 -25.93 10.83
CA THR A 126 28.41 -24.69 11.40
C THR A 126 27.95 -24.92 12.83
N ARG A 127 28.08 -23.89 13.69
CA ARG A 127 27.50 -23.89 15.04
C ARG A 127 26.02 -23.57 15.06
N TRP A 128 25.46 -23.14 13.92
CA TRP A 128 24.12 -22.66 13.80
C TRP A 128 23.20 -23.80 13.35
N GLN A 129 21.98 -23.80 13.90
CA GLN A 129 20.93 -24.68 13.38
C GLN A 129 20.38 -24.10 12.08
N LEU A 130 20.88 -24.57 10.94
CA LEU A 130 20.55 -24.03 9.61
C LEU A 130 19.07 -24.05 9.31
N ARG A 131 18.33 -25.06 9.80
CA ARG A 131 16.88 -25.16 9.65
C ARG A 131 16.14 -24.00 10.33
N SER A 132 16.48 -23.66 11.56
CA SER A 132 15.84 -22.55 12.29
C SER A 132 16.20 -21.21 11.69
N LEU A 133 17.43 -21.05 11.20
CA LEU A 133 17.89 -19.86 10.51
C LEU A 133 17.17 -19.67 9.17
N ALA A 134 17.04 -20.75 8.37
CA ALA A 134 16.30 -20.73 7.12
C ALA A 134 14.82 -20.32 7.31
N ARG A 135 14.20 -20.82 8.39
CA ARG A 135 12.85 -20.43 8.75
C ARG A 135 12.71 -18.93 9.05
N ALA A 136 13.56 -18.41 9.92
CA ALA A 136 13.55 -16.99 10.31
C ALA A 136 13.80 -16.06 9.09
N ALA A 137 14.78 -16.41 8.26
CA ALA A 137 15.11 -15.67 7.05
C ALA A 137 13.96 -15.69 6.04
N ALA A 138 13.25 -16.81 5.90
CA ALA A 138 12.13 -16.94 5.00
C ALA A 138 10.89 -16.16 5.50
N GLU A 139 10.63 -16.14 6.81
CA GLU A 139 9.56 -15.30 7.41
C GLU A 139 9.85 -13.81 7.20
N GLU A 140 11.09 -13.35 7.41
CA GLU A 140 11.51 -11.98 7.15
C GLU A 140 11.35 -11.60 5.67
N TYR A 141 11.77 -12.49 4.76
CA TYR A 141 11.62 -12.28 3.32
C TYR A 141 10.15 -12.08 2.93
N MET A 142 9.24 -12.93 3.44
CA MET A 142 7.81 -12.83 3.14
C MET A 142 7.20 -11.53 3.67
N ASN A 143 7.55 -11.11 4.88
CA ASN A 143 7.12 -9.84 5.44
C ASN A 143 7.56 -8.65 4.58
N ARG A 144 8.83 -8.66 4.18
CA ARG A 144 9.41 -7.63 3.31
C ARG A 144 8.75 -7.62 1.94
N LEU A 145 8.50 -8.79 1.35
CA LEU A 145 7.83 -8.90 0.06
C LEU A 145 6.40 -8.34 0.10
N MET A 146 5.62 -8.67 1.11
CA MET A 146 4.25 -8.17 1.27
C MET A 146 4.20 -6.65 1.44
N ASP A 147 5.12 -6.08 2.21
CA ASP A 147 5.21 -4.63 2.39
C ASP A 147 5.60 -3.92 1.09
N GLN A 148 6.55 -4.47 0.35
CA GLN A 148 6.98 -3.91 -0.92
C GLN A 148 5.90 -4.00 -2.00
N ILE A 149 5.18 -5.14 -2.11
CA ILE A 149 4.05 -5.28 -3.02
C ILE A 149 2.97 -4.24 -2.70
N SER A 150 2.61 -4.08 -1.43
CA SER A 150 1.61 -3.09 -1.00
C SER A 150 2.06 -1.67 -1.35
N LEU A 151 3.33 -1.33 -1.12
CA LEU A 151 3.88 0.00 -1.42
C LEU A 151 3.91 0.28 -2.92
N VAL A 152 4.31 -0.70 -3.75
CA VAL A 152 4.33 -0.56 -5.23
C VAL A 152 2.92 -0.34 -5.78
N HIS A 153 1.93 -1.09 -5.30
CA HIS A 153 0.54 -0.89 -5.74
C HIS A 153 -0.02 0.46 -5.29
N LEU A 154 0.28 0.93 -4.08
CA LEU A 154 -0.13 2.25 -3.61
C LEU A 154 0.50 3.38 -4.44
N ALA A 155 1.81 3.30 -4.69
CA ALA A 155 2.55 4.29 -5.46
C ALA A 155 2.21 4.27 -6.96
N GLY A 156 1.74 3.13 -7.47
CA GLY A 156 1.57 2.92 -8.91
C GLY A 156 2.88 2.82 -9.69
N ALA A 157 4.01 2.65 -8.99
CA ALA A 157 5.33 2.44 -9.56
C ALA A 157 6.27 1.81 -8.52
N ARG A 158 7.28 1.08 -8.97
CA ARG A 158 8.32 0.51 -8.10
C ARG A 158 9.45 1.52 -7.81
N GLY A 159 9.72 2.43 -8.75
CA GLY A 159 10.91 3.29 -8.71
C GLY A 159 12.20 2.52 -9.01
N PHE A 160 13.34 3.22 -8.94
CA PHE A 160 14.66 2.70 -9.34
C PHE A 160 15.66 2.65 -8.18
N HIS A 161 15.18 2.92 -6.95
CA HIS A 161 16.04 2.92 -5.77
C HIS A 161 16.47 1.50 -5.39
N ASN A 162 17.76 1.32 -5.14
CA ASN A 162 18.43 0.18 -4.50
C ASN A 162 17.83 -1.21 -4.80
N ASN A 163 18.38 -1.89 -5.81
CA ASN A 163 17.92 -3.23 -6.21
C ASN A 163 18.27 -4.35 -5.21
N ILE A 164 19.21 -4.14 -4.30
CA ILE A 164 19.71 -5.18 -3.37
C ILE A 164 18.67 -5.47 -2.28
N GLU A 165 18.04 -4.45 -1.74
CA GLU A 165 17.09 -4.60 -0.65
C GLU A 165 15.65 -4.87 -1.09
N TRP A 166 15.37 -4.70 -2.38
CA TRP A 166 14.06 -4.95 -2.95
C TRP A 166 13.91 -6.42 -3.34
N ALA A 167 12.88 -7.09 -2.79
CA ALA A 167 12.44 -8.41 -3.24
C ALA A 167 11.64 -8.32 -4.56
N VAL A 168 10.96 -7.20 -4.79
CA VAL A 168 10.26 -6.91 -6.05
C VAL A 168 11.28 -6.35 -7.05
N PRO A 169 11.47 -7.00 -8.23
CA PRO A 169 12.42 -6.56 -9.25
C PRO A 169 11.97 -5.24 -9.90
N LEU A 170 12.79 -4.71 -10.80
CA LEU A 170 12.44 -3.53 -11.60
C LEU A 170 11.28 -3.84 -12.56
N GLN A 171 10.55 -2.80 -12.96
CA GLN A 171 9.42 -2.93 -13.89
C GLN A 171 9.83 -3.48 -15.27
N SER A 172 11.10 -3.35 -15.65
CA SER A 172 11.66 -3.92 -16.89
C SER A 172 11.93 -5.43 -16.81
N ASP A 173 11.86 -6.03 -15.62
CA ASP A 173 12.12 -7.45 -15.42
C ASP A 173 10.90 -8.28 -15.86
N VAL A 174 11.17 -9.44 -16.48
CA VAL A 174 10.13 -10.37 -16.98
C VAL A 174 9.23 -10.89 -15.86
N ASP A 175 9.80 -11.07 -14.66
CA ASP A 175 9.09 -11.62 -13.50
C ASP A 175 8.28 -10.57 -12.71
N PHE A 176 8.43 -9.28 -13.03
CA PHE A 176 7.77 -8.20 -12.32
C PHE A 176 6.24 -8.38 -12.25
N ALA A 177 5.60 -8.61 -13.40
CA ALA A 177 4.15 -8.76 -13.48
C ALA A 177 3.65 -10.03 -12.76
N SER A 178 4.43 -11.12 -12.80
CA SER A 178 4.06 -12.38 -12.15
C SER A 178 4.14 -12.29 -10.63
N ILE A 179 5.12 -11.56 -10.09
CA ILE A 179 5.31 -11.35 -8.64
C ILE A 179 4.22 -10.44 -8.07
N LEU A 180 3.80 -9.42 -8.81
CA LEU A 180 2.77 -8.49 -8.37
C LEU A 180 1.35 -9.01 -8.55
N ILE A 181 1.14 -10.04 -9.39
CA ILE A 181 -0.13 -10.74 -9.64
C ILE A 181 -1.14 -9.85 -10.36
N ASN A 182 -1.46 -8.70 -9.76
CA ASN A 182 -2.34 -7.69 -10.35
C ASN A 182 -1.52 -6.62 -11.06
N PRO A 183 -2.02 -6.03 -12.16
CA PRO A 183 -1.32 -4.95 -12.84
C PRO A 183 -1.12 -3.75 -11.90
N VAL A 184 0.07 -3.18 -11.94
CA VAL A 184 0.38 -1.93 -11.22
C VAL A 184 -0.28 -0.79 -11.96
N LYS A 185 -1.22 -0.14 -11.30
CA LYS A 185 -2.00 0.96 -11.87
C LYS A 185 -1.27 2.29 -11.59
N ALA A 186 -0.79 3.00 -12.60
CA ALA A 186 -0.26 4.36 -12.44
C ALA A 186 -1.32 5.28 -11.81
N PRO A 187 -0.96 6.33 -11.05
CA PRO A 187 -1.93 7.24 -10.47
C PRO A 187 -2.83 7.86 -11.54
N THR A 188 -4.13 8.00 -11.27
CA THR A 188 -5.06 8.67 -12.20
C THR A 188 -4.78 10.17 -12.27
N LYS A 189 -5.11 10.81 -13.39
CA LYS A 189 -4.82 12.23 -13.65
C LYS A 189 -5.33 13.18 -12.55
N ASN A 190 -6.46 12.88 -11.95
CA ASN A 190 -7.04 13.65 -10.84
C ASN A 190 -6.47 13.31 -9.46
N ARG A 191 -5.52 12.38 -9.38
CA ARG A 191 -4.88 11.89 -8.14
C ARG A 191 -3.35 11.91 -8.23
N HIS A 192 -2.80 12.60 -9.20
CA HIS A 192 -1.35 12.70 -9.39
C HIS A 192 -0.93 14.17 -9.45
N TYR A 193 -0.11 14.58 -8.51
CA TYR A 193 0.35 15.95 -8.31
C TYR A 193 1.86 16.02 -8.24
N ILE A 194 2.41 17.18 -8.53
CA ILE A 194 3.81 17.54 -8.29
C ILE A 194 3.88 18.70 -7.29
N SER A 195 4.91 18.67 -6.46
CA SER A 195 5.24 19.80 -5.58
C SER A 195 5.80 20.94 -6.41
N THR A 196 5.49 22.18 -6.06
CA THR A 196 6.09 23.41 -6.59
C THR A 196 6.94 24.13 -5.54
N GLY A 197 7.25 23.44 -4.42
CA GLY A 197 7.97 24.03 -3.28
C GLY A 197 7.12 24.94 -2.39
N SER A 198 5.99 25.46 -2.86
CA SER A 198 5.02 26.28 -2.11
C SER A 198 3.60 25.76 -2.16
N ASN A 199 3.27 24.92 -3.13
CA ASN A 199 1.94 24.36 -3.34
C ASN A 199 2.06 23.01 -4.06
N ILE A 200 0.92 22.42 -4.45
CA ILE A 200 0.87 21.28 -5.36
C ILE A 200 0.10 21.63 -6.63
N GLU A 201 0.52 21.07 -7.75
CA GLU A 201 -0.15 21.20 -9.03
C GLU A 201 -0.37 19.81 -9.67
N PRO A 202 -1.42 19.64 -10.50
CA PRO A 202 -1.58 18.42 -11.27
C PRO A 202 -0.35 18.12 -12.10
N ILE A 203 0.03 16.84 -12.20
CA ILE A 203 1.21 16.46 -12.99
C ILE A 203 1.10 16.98 -14.42
N SER A 204 2.18 17.55 -14.88
CA SER A 204 2.35 18.07 -16.24
C SER A 204 3.77 17.76 -16.74
N ALA A 205 3.94 17.78 -18.05
CA ALA A 205 5.22 17.57 -18.70
C ALA A 205 5.51 18.70 -19.70
N SER A 206 6.79 18.97 -19.89
CA SER A 206 7.28 19.92 -20.90
C SER A 206 8.32 19.20 -21.77
N GLY A 207 7.99 18.97 -23.03
CA GLY A 207 8.79 18.13 -23.91
C GLY A 207 8.65 16.64 -23.52
N ASN A 208 9.77 16.02 -23.15
CA ASN A 208 9.82 14.62 -22.69
C ASN A 208 10.04 14.52 -21.17
N ASP A 209 10.07 15.64 -20.46
CA ASP A 209 10.39 15.70 -19.04
C ASP A 209 9.18 16.15 -18.23
N ILE A 210 9.03 15.62 -17.03
CA ILE A 210 8.04 16.10 -16.07
C ILE A 210 8.40 17.53 -15.62
N SER A 211 7.38 18.34 -15.40
CA SER A 211 7.55 19.76 -14.99
C SER A 211 7.88 19.86 -13.49
N ILE A 212 9.08 19.43 -13.09
CA ILE A 212 9.56 19.50 -11.71
C ILE A 212 10.97 20.12 -11.68
N ALA A 213 11.23 20.98 -10.71
CA ALA A 213 12.53 21.57 -10.48
C ALA A 213 13.20 21.01 -9.22
N THR A 214 14.52 21.14 -9.11
CA THR A 214 15.29 20.69 -7.94
C THR A 214 14.95 21.43 -6.64
N THR A 215 14.26 22.57 -6.73
CA THR A 215 13.76 23.38 -5.61
C THR A 215 12.40 22.92 -5.07
N ASP A 216 11.70 22.05 -5.80
CA ASP A 216 10.32 21.65 -5.53
C ASP A 216 10.25 20.57 -4.44
N VAL A 217 10.80 20.90 -3.28
CA VAL A 217 10.89 20.00 -2.12
C VAL A 217 9.58 19.97 -1.34
N LEU A 218 9.36 18.89 -0.60
CA LEU A 218 8.24 18.76 0.33
C LEU A 218 8.49 19.58 1.59
N ASN A 219 7.65 20.56 1.87
CA ASN A 219 7.71 21.41 3.06
C ASN A 219 6.29 21.61 3.67
N SER A 220 6.17 22.43 4.72
CA SER A 220 4.89 22.72 5.37
C SER A 220 3.88 23.38 4.44
N ASP A 221 4.33 24.30 3.57
CA ASP A 221 3.45 25.04 2.66
C ASP A 221 2.84 24.11 1.62
N VAL A 222 3.63 23.11 1.16
CA VAL A 222 3.14 22.07 0.26
C VAL A 222 2.06 21.20 0.95
N VAL A 223 2.23 20.90 2.25
CA VAL A 223 1.21 20.15 3.02
C VAL A 223 -0.07 20.97 3.18
N ASP A 224 0.03 22.28 3.39
CA ASP A 224 -1.13 23.18 3.39
C ASP A 224 -1.79 23.26 2.01
N GLY A 225 -1.00 23.24 0.94
CA GLY A 225 -1.47 23.12 -0.43
C GLY A 225 -2.25 21.82 -0.68
N ILE A 226 -1.74 20.69 -0.17
CA ILE A 226 -2.46 19.39 -0.22
C ILE A 226 -3.83 19.52 0.44
N ARG A 227 -3.90 20.15 1.61
CA ARG A 227 -5.17 20.33 2.32
C ARG A 227 -6.14 21.18 1.53
N THR A 228 -5.67 22.28 0.96
CA THR A 228 -6.49 23.18 0.13
C THR A 228 -7.06 22.43 -1.09
N VAL A 229 -6.25 21.63 -1.76
CA VAL A 229 -6.71 20.81 -2.90
C VAL A 229 -7.73 19.77 -2.45
N LEU A 230 -7.54 19.12 -1.29
CA LEU A 230 -8.50 18.15 -0.74
C LEU A 230 -9.86 18.80 -0.44
N ASP A 231 -9.88 20.01 0.09
CA ASP A 231 -11.11 20.72 0.43
C ASP A 231 -11.84 21.27 -0.82
N SER A 232 -11.13 21.56 -1.89
CA SER A 232 -11.69 22.01 -3.17
C SER A 232 -12.09 20.85 -4.10
N MET A 233 -11.64 19.64 -3.83
CA MET A 233 -11.84 18.48 -4.70
C MET A 233 -13.29 17.98 -4.60
N ALA A 234 -13.95 17.71 -5.75
CA ALA A 234 -15.33 17.28 -5.80
C ALA A 234 -15.60 15.95 -5.07
N MET A 235 -14.66 15.00 -5.13
CA MET A 235 -14.74 13.71 -4.44
C MET A 235 -13.39 13.42 -3.78
N PRO A 236 -13.09 14.02 -2.61
CA PRO A 236 -11.83 13.78 -1.92
C PRO A 236 -11.74 12.34 -1.40
N PRO A 237 -10.53 11.78 -1.23
CA PRO A 237 -10.36 10.54 -0.51
C PRO A 237 -11.03 10.62 0.86
N SER A 238 -11.77 9.57 1.24
CA SER A 238 -12.42 9.52 2.55
C SER A 238 -11.38 9.61 3.68
N PRO A 239 -11.70 10.27 4.81
CA PRO A 239 -10.79 10.31 5.93
C PRO A 239 -10.55 8.92 6.53
N VAL A 240 -9.38 8.75 7.14
CA VAL A 240 -9.02 7.54 7.89
C VAL A 240 -9.53 7.67 9.31
N ILE A 241 -10.19 6.64 9.81
CA ILE A 241 -10.69 6.57 11.19
C ILE A 241 -10.00 5.39 11.87
N PHE A 242 -9.08 5.69 12.77
CA PHE A 242 -8.44 4.66 13.59
C PHE A 242 -9.33 4.27 14.77
N GLU A 243 -9.27 2.99 15.15
CA GLU A 243 -9.99 2.49 16.32
C GLU A 243 -9.54 3.22 17.59
N GLY A 244 -10.51 3.66 18.41
CA GLY A 244 -10.24 4.43 19.62
C GLY A 244 -9.98 5.92 19.41
N ASP A 245 -9.93 6.43 18.19
CA ASP A 245 -9.78 7.85 17.93
C ASP A 245 -11.10 8.61 18.08
N LYS A 246 -11.30 9.20 19.28
CA LYS A 246 -12.50 9.97 19.62
C LYS A 246 -12.61 11.30 18.85
N MET A 247 -11.50 11.81 18.33
CA MET A 247 -11.45 13.07 17.58
C MET A 247 -11.66 12.91 16.08
N ALA A 248 -11.87 11.69 15.60
CA ALA A 248 -11.99 11.39 14.16
C ALA A 248 -13.15 12.11 13.48
N SER A 249 -14.25 12.38 14.20
CA SER A 249 -15.43 13.08 13.66
C SER A 249 -15.21 14.58 13.53
N ASP A 250 -14.52 15.18 14.52
CA ASP A 250 -14.32 16.63 14.59
C ASP A 250 -13.09 17.09 13.79
N SER A 251 -12.08 16.21 13.70
CA SER A 251 -10.83 16.48 13.00
C SER A 251 -10.46 15.27 12.12
N PRO A 252 -11.06 15.16 10.91
CA PRO A 252 -10.81 14.05 10.00
C PRO A 252 -9.34 14.01 9.56
N LEU A 253 -8.76 12.81 9.58
CA LEU A 253 -7.34 12.57 9.35
C LEU A 253 -7.12 11.86 8.01
N ARG A 254 -6.00 12.18 7.36
CA ARG A 254 -5.43 11.40 6.26
C ARG A 254 -3.97 11.11 6.55
N VAL A 255 -3.42 10.05 5.95
CA VAL A 255 -2.05 9.63 6.20
C VAL A 255 -1.20 9.94 4.98
N LEU A 256 -0.11 10.68 5.15
CA LEU A 256 0.89 10.95 4.12
C LEU A 256 2.14 10.13 4.40
N LEU A 257 2.40 9.15 3.54
CA LEU A 257 3.64 8.37 3.54
C LEU A 257 4.72 9.13 2.77
N VAL A 258 5.84 9.38 3.42
CA VAL A 258 6.96 10.14 2.85
C VAL A 258 8.27 9.37 2.96
N SER A 259 9.22 9.62 2.05
CA SER A 259 10.59 9.11 2.19
C SER A 259 11.32 9.78 3.36
N SER A 260 12.42 9.19 3.80
CA SER A 260 13.24 9.76 4.88
C SER A 260 13.77 11.14 4.53
N GLU A 261 14.14 11.35 3.28
CA GLU A 261 14.67 12.63 2.78
C GLU A 261 13.56 13.69 2.73
N ASN A 262 12.37 13.35 2.21
CA ASN A 262 11.21 14.24 2.23
C ASN A 262 10.80 14.61 3.65
N TYR A 263 10.83 13.65 4.56
CA TYR A 263 10.56 13.90 5.97
C TYR A 263 11.57 14.87 6.58
N THR A 264 12.86 14.70 6.26
CA THR A 264 13.91 15.63 6.73
C THR A 264 13.69 17.04 6.20
N SER A 265 13.37 17.19 4.91
CA SER A 265 13.04 18.49 4.31
C SER A 265 11.85 19.15 4.98
N PHE A 266 10.79 18.37 5.27
CA PHE A 266 9.61 18.82 5.98
C PHE A 266 9.94 19.31 7.41
N VAL A 267 10.70 18.53 8.17
CA VAL A 267 11.10 18.87 9.55
C VAL A 267 11.98 20.11 9.61
N GLN A 268 12.86 20.30 8.62
CA GLN A 268 13.72 21.49 8.54
C GLN A 268 12.94 22.77 8.23
N SER A 269 11.81 22.66 7.51
CA SER A 269 10.99 23.81 7.12
C SER A 269 10.03 24.29 8.22
N THR A 270 9.80 23.49 9.28
CA THR A 270 8.73 23.73 10.25
C THR A 270 9.21 23.51 11.68
N ASN A 271 8.51 24.11 12.65
CA ASN A 271 8.74 23.86 14.07
C ASN A 271 8.32 22.45 14.48
N PHE A 272 9.22 21.50 14.31
CA PHE A 272 9.01 20.05 14.51
C PHE A 272 8.47 19.70 15.91
N ARG A 273 8.89 20.41 16.94
CA ARG A 273 8.42 20.16 18.31
C ARG A 273 6.92 20.37 18.45
N THR A 274 6.37 21.35 17.75
CA THR A 274 4.92 21.61 17.74
C THR A 274 4.16 20.48 17.05
N LEU A 275 4.67 19.96 15.96
CA LEU A 275 4.08 18.83 15.24
C LEU A 275 4.07 17.55 16.07
N GLN A 276 5.18 17.24 16.71
CA GLN A 276 5.26 16.08 17.61
C GLN A 276 4.31 16.21 18.80
N ALA A 277 4.20 17.41 19.40
CA ALA A 277 3.29 17.63 20.51
C ALA A 277 1.82 17.39 20.13
N GLN A 278 1.40 17.81 18.93
CA GLN A 278 0.05 17.55 18.41
C GLN A 278 -0.20 16.06 18.17
N ALA A 279 0.77 15.35 17.58
CA ALA A 279 0.68 13.91 17.36
C ALA A 279 0.58 13.14 18.68
N MET A 280 1.41 13.49 19.68
CA MET A 280 1.39 12.87 21.00
C MET A 280 0.08 13.13 21.76
N ALA A 281 -0.46 14.35 21.70
CA ALA A 281 -1.73 14.69 22.33
C ALA A 281 -2.89 13.86 21.77
N ARG A 282 -2.92 13.69 20.45
CA ARG A 282 -3.92 12.84 19.77
C ARG A 282 -3.73 11.36 20.09
N SER A 283 -2.49 10.88 20.18
CA SER A 283 -2.19 9.51 20.62
C SER A 283 -2.74 9.18 21.99
N GLN A 284 -2.62 10.08 22.94
CA GLN A 284 -3.18 9.90 24.30
C GLN A 284 -4.70 9.76 24.26
N THR A 285 -5.36 10.54 23.41
CA THR A 285 -6.81 10.48 23.22
C THR A 285 -7.27 9.24 22.47
N ALA A 286 -6.45 8.74 21.55
CA ALA A 286 -6.72 7.56 20.69
C ALA A 286 -6.24 6.22 21.29
N GLY A 287 -6.10 6.12 22.61
CA GLY A 287 -5.74 4.88 23.29
C GLY A 287 -4.29 4.42 23.07
N GLY A 288 -3.36 5.33 22.74
CA GLY A 288 -1.94 5.01 22.57
C GLY A 288 -1.62 4.36 21.22
N ASN A 289 -2.34 4.68 20.15
CA ASN A 289 -2.08 4.14 18.81
C ASN A 289 -0.62 4.40 18.38
N PRO A 290 0.17 3.35 18.08
CA PRO A 290 1.59 3.48 17.73
C PRO A 290 1.89 4.34 16.49
N LEU A 291 0.91 4.58 15.62
CA LEU A 291 1.07 5.47 14.46
C LEU A 291 1.33 6.93 14.83
N PHE A 292 0.85 7.36 16.01
CA PHE A 292 1.03 8.73 16.50
C PHE A 292 2.30 8.91 17.33
N MET A 293 3.10 7.85 17.51
CA MET A 293 4.33 7.87 18.29
C MET A 293 5.57 7.93 17.40
N GLY A 294 6.67 8.40 17.96
CA GLY A 294 7.96 8.41 17.31
C GLY A 294 8.10 9.49 16.24
N ASP A 295 8.36 9.09 15.01
CA ASP A 295 8.62 9.98 13.88
C ASP A 295 7.36 10.52 13.18
N ALA A 296 6.16 10.25 13.71
CA ALA A 296 4.93 10.77 13.14
C ALA A 296 4.72 12.24 13.53
N GLY A 297 4.20 13.04 12.59
CA GLY A 297 3.78 14.42 12.81
C GLY A 297 2.40 14.66 12.25
N ILE A 298 1.58 15.51 12.89
CA ILE A 298 0.27 15.91 12.37
C ILE A 298 0.34 17.39 12.00
N TRP A 299 -0.01 17.70 10.77
CA TRP A 299 -0.13 19.06 10.27
C TRP A 299 -1.40 19.20 9.46
N ASN A 300 -2.24 20.17 9.79
CA ASN A 300 -3.47 20.52 9.08
C ASN A 300 -4.38 19.31 8.74
N GLY A 301 -4.55 18.36 9.68
CA GLY A 301 -5.34 17.14 9.47
C GLY A 301 -4.65 16.04 8.63
N ILE A 302 -3.36 16.17 8.38
CA ILE A 302 -2.55 15.18 7.67
C ILE A 302 -1.53 14.59 8.64
N LEU A 303 -1.56 13.26 8.81
CA LEU A 303 -0.59 12.51 9.59
C LEU A 303 0.59 12.12 8.68
N ILE A 304 1.76 12.66 8.95
CA ILE A 304 2.96 12.43 8.16
C ILE A 304 3.75 11.29 8.78
N VAL A 305 4.01 10.25 8.00
CA VAL A 305 4.67 9.02 8.45
C VAL A 305 5.74 8.60 7.45
N LYS A 306 6.91 8.18 7.92
CA LYS A 306 7.97 7.66 7.05
C LYS A 306 7.57 6.32 6.45
N MET A 307 7.73 6.17 5.15
CA MET A 307 7.58 4.88 4.47
C MET A 307 8.83 4.00 4.64
N PRO A 308 8.68 2.66 4.63
CA PRO A 308 9.81 1.76 4.87
C PRO A 308 10.87 1.81 3.77
N LYS A 309 10.48 2.10 2.53
CA LYS A 309 11.38 2.24 1.37
C LYS A 309 10.89 3.37 0.48
N PRO A 310 11.78 4.23 -0.03
CA PRO A 310 11.39 5.31 -0.94
C PRO A 310 11.05 4.76 -2.33
N ILE A 311 10.01 5.31 -2.94
CA ILE A 311 9.73 5.16 -4.37
C ILE A 311 10.43 6.32 -5.08
N ARG A 312 11.61 6.07 -5.62
CA ARG A 312 12.54 7.09 -6.11
C ARG A 312 12.84 6.92 -7.59
N PHE A 313 12.86 8.03 -8.28
CA PHE A 313 13.23 8.15 -9.69
C PHE A 313 14.44 9.09 -9.82
N TYR A 314 15.42 8.67 -10.59
CA TYR A 314 16.62 9.46 -10.86
C TYR A 314 16.51 10.16 -12.22
N ALA A 315 17.41 11.11 -12.49
CA ALA A 315 17.47 11.78 -13.78
C ALA A 315 17.50 10.78 -14.94
N GLY A 316 16.64 10.98 -15.93
CA GLY A 316 16.45 10.10 -17.08
C GLY A 316 15.57 8.86 -16.82
N ASP A 317 15.15 8.58 -15.57
CA ASP A 317 14.24 7.47 -15.30
C ASP A 317 12.82 7.81 -15.74
N PRO A 318 12.09 6.85 -16.35
CA PRO A 318 10.73 7.07 -16.83
C PRO A 318 9.71 7.06 -15.68
N ILE A 319 8.77 7.98 -15.73
CA ILE A 319 7.59 8.06 -14.87
C ILE A 319 6.35 7.87 -15.72
N ASN A 320 5.59 6.81 -15.45
CA ASN A 320 4.32 6.54 -16.11
C ASN A 320 3.18 7.24 -15.38
N TRP A 321 2.32 7.91 -16.11
CA TRP A 321 1.16 8.61 -15.58
C TRP A 321 -0.02 8.66 -16.56
N CYS A 322 -1.23 8.86 -16.03
CA CYS A 322 -2.45 8.93 -16.83
C CYS A 322 -2.67 10.35 -17.35
N GLY A 323 -2.51 10.58 -18.64
CA GLY A 323 -2.76 11.87 -19.29
C GLY A 323 -4.23 12.20 -19.49
N SER A 324 -5.14 11.20 -19.39
CA SER A 324 -6.58 11.34 -19.59
C SER A 324 -7.36 11.08 -18.29
N PHE A 325 -8.51 11.71 -18.13
CA PHE A 325 -9.46 11.43 -17.05
C PHE A 325 -10.33 10.19 -17.32
N TYR A 326 -10.34 9.67 -18.53
CA TYR A 326 -11.30 8.66 -18.99
C TYR A 326 -10.70 7.28 -19.23
N THR A 327 -9.39 7.15 -19.21
CA THR A 327 -8.68 5.89 -19.44
C THR A 327 -8.10 5.32 -18.17
N GLU A 328 -8.18 4.00 -18.00
CA GLU A 328 -7.63 3.28 -16.85
C GLU A 328 -6.13 3.00 -16.98
N THR A 329 -5.59 3.03 -18.19
CA THR A 329 -4.18 2.75 -18.46
C THR A 329 -3.38 4.03 -18.51
N GLU A 330 -2.13 3.95 -18.08
CA GLU A 330 -1.14 4.99 -18.33
C GLU A 330 -0.94 5.14 -19.84
N ASN A 331 -1.07 6.35 -20.31
CA ASN A 331 -0.94 6.70 -21.72
C ASN A 331 0.17 7.73 -21.99
N THR A 332 0.90 8.10 -20.93
CA THR A 332 1.99 9.06 -20.99
C THR A 332 3.16 8.55 -20.18
N THR A 333 4.36 8.66 -20.75
CA THR A 333 5.61 8.33 -20.10
C THR A 333 6.57 9.48 -20.36
N ASP A 334 6.99 10.14 -19.28
CA ASP A 334 7.95 11.24 -19.32
C ASP A 334 9.11 10.92 -18.36
N CYS A 335 10.25 11.57 -18.54
CA CYS A 335 11.43 11.30 -17.75
C CYS A 335 11.63 12.35 -16.66
N VAL A 336 12.41 12.01 -15.65
CA VAL A 336 12.93 13.00 -14.70
C VAL A 336 13.96 13.86 -15.41
N PRO A 337 13.90 15.21 -15.29
CA PRO A 337 14.83 16.12 -15.98
C PRO A 337 16.30 15.83 -15.69
N ASP A 338 17.15 15.96 -16.71
CA ASP A 338 18.60 15.78 -16.58
C ASP A 338 19.24 16.81 -15.63
N SER A 339 18.57 17.92 -15.35
CA SER A 339 19.01 18.95 -14.37
C SER A 339 19.14 18.41 -12.93
N PHE A 340 18.59 17.23 -12.65
CA PHE A 340 18.73 16.54 -11.37
C PHE A 340 20.13 15.91 -11.18
N ASN A 341 20.91 15.76 -12.26
CA ASN A 341 22.33 15.43 -12.20
C ASN A 341 23.15 16.72 -12.15
N VAL A 342 24.08 16.80 -11.22
CA VAL A 342 25.06 17.90 -11.11
C VAL A 342 26.47 17.32 -11.30
N ASP A 343 27.22 17.82 -12.27
CA ASP A 343 28.55 17.33 -12.60
C ASP A 343 28.64 15.83 -12.88
N GLY A 344 27.60 15.28 -13.52
CA GLY A 344 27.49 13.84 -13.81
C GLY A 344 27.18 12.95 -12.58
N LYS A 345 26.90 13.54 -11.42
CA LYS A 345 26.51 12.83 -10.19
C LYS A 345 25.01 12.97 -9.93
N ARG A 346 24.41 11.92 -9.37
CA ARG A 346 23.01 11.89 -8.94
C ARG A 346 22.82 12.66 -7.63
N VAL A 347 22.77 13.98 -7.68
CA VAL A 347 22.65 14.84 -6.49
C VAL A 347 21.20 14.98 -6.05
N PHE A 348 20.28 15.04 -7.00
CA PHE A 348 18.85 15.13 -6.76
C PHE A 348 18.12 13.93 -7.34
N ALA A 349 16.93 13.66 -6.81
CA ALA A 349 16.00 12.65 -7.30
C ALA A 349 14.56 13.12 -7.09
N VAL A 350 13.62 12.43 -7.69
CA VAL A 350 12.19 12.61 -7.43
C VAL A 350 11.70 11.47 -6.53
N ASP A 351 11.15 11.79 -5.37
CA ASP A 351 10.52 10.84 -4.49
C ASP A 351 8.99 11.00 -4.55
N ARG A 352 8.30 9.88 -4.69
CA ARG A 352 6.85 9.83 -4.66
C ARG A 352 6.34 9.67 -3.25
N SER A 353 5.68 10.68 -2.73
CA SER A 353 4.91 10.64 -1.49
C SER A 353 3.48 10.17 -1.77
N ILE A 354 2.86 9.44 -0.83
CA ILE A 354 1.57 8.80 -1.03
C ILE A 354 0.62 9.26 0.07
N LEU A 355 -0.40 10.02 -0.31
CA LEU A 355 -1.48 10.39 0.59
C LEU A 355 -2.56 9.31 0.56
N LEU A 356 -2.90 8.78 1.73
CA LEU A 356 -3.86 7.71 1.93
C LEU A 356 -5.10 8.22 2.65
N GLY A 357 -6.24 7.91 2.07
CA GLY A 357 -7.55 7.93 2.71
C GLY A 357 -8.04 6.52 3.02
N GLY A 358 -9.29 6.38 3.41
CA GLY A 358 -9.94 5.07 3.56
C GLY A 358 -10.09 4.35 2.22
N GLN A 359 -10.00 3.02 2.23
CA GLN A 359 -10.17 2.16 1.05
C GLN A 359 -9.17 2.47 -0.10
N ALA A 360 -7.91 2.68 0.25
CA ALA A 360 -6.85 2.96 -0.72
C ALA A 360 -6.38 1.69 -1.44
N LEU A 361 -6.21 0.61 -0.69
CA LEU A 361 -5.67 -0.67 -1.14
C LEU A 361 -6.55 -1.82 -0.68
N ALA A 362 -6.76 -2.80 -1.54
CA ALA A 362 -7.38 -4.07 -1.18
C ALA A 362 -6.34 -5.18 -1.21
N THR A 363 -6.34 -6.02 -0.17
CA THR A 363 -5.55 -7.25 -0.09
C THR A 363 -6.50 -8.41 0.12
N ALA A 364 -6.45 -9.40 -0.77
CA ALA A 364 -7.22 -10.63 -0.64
C ALA A 364 -6.32 -11.78 -0.19
N LEU A 365 -6.88 -12.66 0.63
CA LEU A 365 -6.22 -13.89 1.07
C LEU A 365 -7.01 -15.09 0.56
N GLY A 366 -6.30 -16.01 -0.09
CA GLY A 366 -6.84 -17.33 -0.45
C GLY A 366 -6.72 -18.33 0.71
N MET A 367 -7.03 -19.60 0.45
CA MET A 367 -6.92 -20.66 1.43
C MET A 367 -6.23 -21.89 0.80
N ASN A 368 -5.22 -22.40 1.46
CA ASN A 368 -4.66 -23.70 1.13
C ASN A 368 -5.52 -24.82 1.74
N ASN A 369 -6.05 -25.69 0.90
CA ASN A 369 -6.96 -26.77 1.34
C ASN A 369 -6.34 -27.74 2.36
N LYS A 370 -5.00 -27.91 2.36
CA LYS A 370 -4.31 -28.81 3.32
C LYS A 370 -4.14 -28.17 4.70
N THR A 371 -3.86 -26.87 4.76
CA THR A 371 -3.53 -26.17 6.00
C THR A 371 -4.69 -25.37 6.56
N GLY A 372 -5.68 -25.02 5.74
CA GLY A 372 -6.79 -24.14 6.11
C GLY A 372 -6.38 -22.67 6.30
N ASN A 373 -5.14 -22.31 5.95
CA ASN A 373 -4.58 -20.97 6.08
C ASN A 373 -4.07 -20.45 4.73
N PRO A 374 -4.02 -19.13 4.49
CA PRO A 374 -3.45 -18.57 3.28
C PRO A 374 -1.93 -18.78 3.17
N PHE A 375 -1.26 -18.96 4.31
CA PHE A 375 0.15 -19.27 4.38
C PHE A 375 0.35 -20.76 4.59
N PHE A 376 1.38 -21.30 3.95
CA PHE A 376 1.71 -22.71 4.08
C PHE A 376 3.23 -22.90 4.16
N TRP A 377 3.57 -23.94 4.89
CA TRP A 377 4.93 -24.38 5.11
C TRP A 377 5.06 -25.81 4.60
N SER A 378 6.17 -26.12 3.95
CA SER A 378 6.50 -27.47 3.55
C SER A 378 8.00 -27.68 3.71
N GLU A 379 8.37 -28.85 4.21
CA GLU A 379 9.76 -29.28 4.27
C GLU A 379 9.91 -30.55 3.45
N LYS A 380 10.98 -30.65 2.69
CA LYS A 380 11.29 -31.81 1.87
C LYS A 380 12.74 -32.19 2.06
N GLU A 381 12.96 -33.46 2.38
CA GLU A 381 14.27 -34.07 2.36
C GLU A 381 14.59 -34.52 0.95
N LEU A 382 15.76 -34.11 0.47
CA LEU A 382 16.31 -34.45 -0.84
C LEU A 382 17.57 -35.28 -0.65
N ASP A 383 17.95 -36.00 -1.71
CA ASP A 383 19.20 -36.76 -1.75
C ASP A 383 19.31 -37.77 -0.58
N HIS A 384 18.28 -38.67 -0.48
CA HIS A 384 18.17 -39.69 0.59
C HIS A 384 18.19 -39.14 2.03
N GLY A 385 17.75 -37.90 2.25
CA GLY A 385 17.72 -37.29 3.56
C GLY A 385 18.94 -36.45 3.93
N ASP A 386 19.92 -36.33 3.03
CA ASP A 386 21.14 -35.53 3.27
C ASP A 386 20.87 -34.01 3.17
N LYS A 387 19.98 -33.61 2.28
CA LYS A 387 19.67 -32.19 2.04
C LYS A 387 18.26 -31.86 2.49
N LEU A 388 18.10 -30.76 3.24
CA LEU A 388 16.82 -30.25 3.67
C LEU A 388 16.47 -28.98 2.90
N GLU A 389 15.29 -28.97 2.27
CA GLU A 389 14.69 -27.79 1.64
C GLU A 389 13.41 -27.39 2.40
N VAL A 390 13.35 -26.13 2.73
CA VAL A 390 12.22 -25.51 3.40
C VAL A 390 11.50 -24.61 2.40
N LEU A 391 10.20 -24.80 2.21
CA LEU A 391 9.37 -23.98 1.31
C LEU A 391 8.36 -23.22 2.14
N ILE A 392 8.36 -21.91 1.98
CA ILE A 392 7.29 -21.03 2.46
C ILE A 392 6.47 -20.59 1.25
N GLY A 393 5.16 -20.54 1.43
CA GLY A 393 4.26 -20.03 0.42
C GLY A 393 3.08 -19.28 1.01
N MET A 394 2.47 -18.43 0.19
CA MET A 394 1.26 -17.72 0.51
C MET A 394 0.33 -17.67 -0.71
N MET A 395 -0.98 -17.54 -0.45
CA MET A 395 -1.99 -17.26 -1.45
C MET A 395 -2.59 -15.91 -1.15
N ASN A 396 -2.20 -14.91 -1.91
CA ASN A 396 -2.66 -13.54 -1.73
C ASN A 396 -2.74 -12.80 -3.07
N GLY A 397 -3.37 -11.64 -3.04
CA GLY A 397 -3.37 -10.68 -4.12
C GLY A 397 -3.58 -9.30 -3.52
N THR A 398 -2.96 -8.30 -4.13
CA THR A 398 -3.06 -6.91 -3.70
C THR A 398 -3.29 -6.03 -4.90
N SER A 399 -4.17 -5.05 -4.79
CA SER A 399 -4.41 -4.05 -5.84
C SER A 399 -4.91 -2.75 -5.25
N LYS A 400 -4.55 -1.64 -5.89
CA LYS A 400 -5.11 -0.33 -5.61
C LYS A 400 -6.55 -0.27 -6.10
N ILE A 401 -7.45 0.24 -5.25
CA ILE A 401 -8.88 0.35 -5.57
C ILE A 401 -9.11 1.54 -6.49
N ARG A 402 -9.73 1.28 -7.64
CA ARG A 402 -9.99 2.26 -8.69
C ARG A 402 -11.41 2.10 -9.23
N PHE A 403 -12.12 3.20 -9.34
CA PHE A 403 -13.50 3.21 -9.84
C PHE A 403 -13.71 4.25 -10.93
N ASN A 404 -14.71 4.01 -11.77
CA ASN A 404 -15.28 4.98 -12.68
C ASN A 404 -16.33 5.81 -11.91
N GLN A 405 -15.91 6.92 -11.30
CA GLN A 405 -16.78 7.79 -10.53
C GLN A 405 -17.57 8.73 -11.45
N ASP A 406 -18.84 8.93 -11.14
CA ASP A 406 -19.72 9.82 -11.87
C ASP A 406 -19.65 11.24 -11.29
N TYR A 407 -19.12 12.17 -12.07
CA TYR A 407 -19.01 13.59 -11.73
C TYR A 407 -20.19 14.43 -12.26
N GLY A 408 -21.31 13.79 -12.59
CA GLY A 408 -22.52 14.47 -13.08
C GLY A 408 -22.36 15.04 -14.48
N SER A 409 -22.36 16.36 -14.63
CA SER A 409 -22.22 17.04 -15.93
C SER A 409 -20.88 16.78 -16.62
N ASP A 410 -19.85 16.47 -15.84
CA ASP A 410 -18.48 16.23 -16.35
C ASP A 410 -18.27 14.76 -16.80
N GLY A 411 -19.30 13.92 -16.64
CA GLY A 411 -19.26 12.51 -17.03
C GLY A 411 -18.53 11.62 -16.03
N LYS A 412 -18.30 10.36 -16.45
CA LYS A 412 -17.60 9.38 -15.64
C LYS A 412 -16.08 9.56 -15.79
N ARG A 413 -15.36 9.61 -14.68
CA ARG A 413 -13.90 9.72 -14.65
C ARG A 413 -13.30 8.54 -13.88
N VAL A 414 -12.22 8.00 -14.41
CA VAL A 414 -11.41 6.99 -13.71
C VAL A 414 -10.68 7.65 -12.55
N THR A 415 -10.91 7.14 -11.34
CA THR A 415 -10.39 7.75 -10.11
C THR A 415 -9.88 6.69 -9.14
N ASP A 416 -8.67 6.87 -8.61
CA ASP A 416 -8.15 6.11 -7.49
C ASP A 416 -8.93 6.50 -6.22
N GLN A 417 -9.56 5.54 -5.55
CA GLN A 417 -10.52 5.80 -4.48
C GLN A 417 -9.90 6.51 -3.27
N GLY A 418 -8.83 5.97 -2.74
CA GLY A 418 -8.25 6.44 -1.48
C GLY A 418 -6.79 6.86 -1.59
N VAL A 419 -6.25 7.07 -2.79
CA VAL A 419 -4.81 7.37 -2.98
C VAL A 419 -4.63 8.65 -3.77
N ILE A 420 -3.73 9.51 -3.30
CA ILE A 420 -3.17 10.62 -4.09
C ILE A 420 -1.64 10.49 -4.05
N CYS A 421 -1.01 10.55 -5.20
CA CYS A 421 0.43 10.55 -5.34
C CYS A 421 0.96 11.96 -5.55
N ILE A 422 2.06 12.30 -4.87
CA ILE A 422 2.70 13.61 -4.93
C ILE A 422 4.18 13.39 -5.17
N ASP A 423 4.65 13.84 -6.31
CA ASP A 423 6.05 13.75 -6.70
C ASP A 423 6.78 15.04 -6.26
N SER A 424 7.90 14.92 -5.56
CA SER A 424 8.68 16.04 -5.02
C SER A 424 10.17 15.81 -5.20
N ALA A 425 10.92 16.89 -5.38
CA ALA A 425 12.36 16.83 -5.46
C ALA A 425 12.99 16.55 -4.09
N VAL A 426 14.01 15.70 -4.07
CA VAL A 426 14.79 15.42 -2.87
C VAL A 426 16.28 15.52 -3.17
N LYS A 427 17.06 16.02 -2.20
CA LYS A 427 18.50 15.95 -2.25
C LYS A 427 18.96 14.62 -1.65
N ILE A 428 19.75 13.88 -2.41
CA ILE A 428 20.25 12.56 -1.96
C ILE A 428 21.32 12.80 -0.90
N ALA A 429 21.14 12.16 0.25
CA ALA A 429 22.11 12.22 1.34
C ALA A 429 23.39 11.45 0.98
N GLY A 430 24.56 12.05 1.21
CA GLY A 430 25.84 11.37 1.04
C GLY A 430 26.48 11.44 -0.36
N VAL A 431 25.94 12.30 -1.25
CA VAL A 431 26.54 12.58 -2.57
C VAL A 431 27.20 13.95 -2.58
#